data_f6f8275c4db34374a1cc8c31ceccff72
#
_entry.id   f6f8275c4db34374a1cc8c31ceccff72
#
_cell.length_a   1.000
_cell.length_b   1.000
_cell.length_c   1.000
_cell.angle_alpha   90.00
_cell.angle_beta   90.00
_cell.angle_gamma   90.00
#
_symmetry.space_group_name_H-M   'P 1'
#
loop_
_entity.id
_entity.type
_entity.pdbx_description
1 polymer ?
#
loop_
_entity_poly.entity_id
_entity_poly.type
_entity_poly.pdbx_seq_one_letter_code
_entity_poly.pdbx_strand_id
1 'polypeptide(L)'
;MCIRDRIASIAASLIPFLEHDDANRALMGSNMMRQAVPLLRTDAPIVGTGIEAQVARDSRTQIMAEREGEVVFVDATCIKIKYDRTEDEEFVSFEDAVKTYNIPKWRKTNQSTTVDLKPTCHRGQRVKAGDILTEGYSTQKGELALGRNVKVAYMPWKGYNYEDAIVLNERMVREDFFTSVHVDEYILEVRETKRGMEELTSDIPNVSEEATKDLDERGICLLYT
;
A
#
# COMPACT_ATOMS: atom_id res chain seq x y z
N MET A 1 -6.94 13.16 33.67
CA MET A 1 -6.45 12.72 32.35
C MET A 1 -5.99 11.28 32.53
N CYS A 2 -6.83 10.29 32.16
CA CYS A 2 -6.43 8.90 32.27
C CYS A 2 -5.47 8.56 31.14
N ILE A 3 -4.19 8.48 31.43
CA ILE A 3 -3.19 7.90 30.57
C ILE A 3 -3.51 6.39 30.56
N ARG A 4 -4.03 5.89 29.43
CA ARG A 4 -4.15 4.45 29.22
C ARG A 4 -2.76 3.92 28.89
N ASP A 5 -2.05 3.46 29.91
CA ASP A 5 -0.78 2.79 29.71
C ASP A 5 -1.02 1.50 28.94
N ARG A 6 -0.45 1.40 27.75
CA ARG A 6 -0.45 0.17 26.96
C ARG A 6 0.79 -0.64 27.33
N ILE A 7 0.59 -1.81 27.93
CA ILE A 7 1.66 -2.72 28.29
C ILE A 7 2.32 -3.35 27.05
N ALA A 8 1.53 -3.57 25.99
CA ALA A 8 1.99 -4.16 24.73
C ALA A 8 2.16 -3.11 23.63
N SER A 9 3.13 -3.31 22.75
CA SER A 9 3.29 -2.51 21.53
C SER A 9 2.10 -2.72 20.60
N ILE A 10 1.91 -1.79 19.66
CA ILE A 10 0.83 -1.89 18.64
C ILE A 10 0.93 -3.22 17.88
N ALA A 11 2.13 -3.60 17.44
CA ALA A 11 2.32 -4.85 16.71
C ALA A 11 2.01 -6.10 17.57
N ALA A 12 2.40 -6.11 18.84
CA ALA A 12 2.02 -7.19 19.75
C ALA A 12 0.52 -7.23 20.01
N SER A 13 -0.15 -6.07 20.03
CA SER A 13 -1.61 -5.97 20.22
C SER A 13 -2.43 -6.48 19.03
N LEU A 14 -1.81 -6.63 17.85
CA LEU A 14 -2.42 -7.20 16.65
C LEU A 14 -2.38 -8.73 16.61
N ILE A 15 -1.68 -9.39 17.54
CA ILE A 15 -1.57 -10.85 17.58
C ILE A 15 -2.79 -11.41 18.31
N PRO A 16 -3.68 -12.15 17.63
CA PRO A 16 -4.79 -12.81 18.29
C PRO A 16 -4.26 -13.97 19.14
N PHE A 17 -4.89 -14.20 20.30
CA PHE A 17 -4.52 -15.26 21.25
C PHE A 17 -3.04 -15.20 21.70
N LEU A 18 -2.53 -14.00 21.91
CA LEU A 18 -1.13 -13.75 22.29
C LEU A 18 -0.72 -14.54 23.55
N GLU A 19 -1.64 -14.74 24.49
CA GLU A 19 -1.44 -15.47 25.74
C GLU A 19 -1.09 -16.95 25.55
N HIS A 20 -1.37 -17.52 24.39
CA HIS A 20 -1.06 -18.90 24.04
C HIS A 20 0.28 -19.06 23.33
N ASP A 21 0.94 -17.95 22.96
CA ASP A 21 2.20 -17.96 22.24
C ASP A 21 3.40 -17.84 23.18
N ASP A 22 4.48 -18.54 22.85
CA ASP A 22 5.77 -18.31 23.48
C ASP A 22 6.27 -16.88 23.19
N ALA A 23 6.89 -16.25 24.21
CA ALA A 23 7.34 -14.85 24.10
C ALA A 23 8.31 -14.63 22.93
N ASN A 24 9.19 -15.58 22.64
CA ASN A 24 10.13 -15.49 21.53
C ASN A 24 9.40 -15.49 20.17
N ARG A 25 8.38 -16.34 20.02
CA ARG A 25 7.60 -16.43 18.79
C ARG A 25 6.67 -15.23 18.61
N ALA A 26 6.10 -14.71 19.68
CA ALA A 26 5.34 -13.47 19.65
C ALA A 26 6.22 -12.27 19.22
N LEU A 27 7.47 -12.21 19.69
CA LEU A 27 8.43 -11.19 19.26
C LEU A 27 8.74 -11.30 17.75
N MET A 28 9.00 -12.52 17.27
CA MET A 28 9.27 -12.76 15.85
C MET A 28 8.06 -12.34 14.98
N GLY A 29 6.86 -12.76 15.33
CA GLY A 29 5.63 -12.39 14.63
C GLY A 29 5.37 -10.89 14.62
N SER A 30 5.57 -10.22 15.75
CA SER A 30 5.49 -8.76 15.87
C SER A 30 6.47 -8.05 14.93
N ASN A 31 7.71 -8.55 14.83
CA ASN A 31 8.71 -8.00 13.92
C ASN A 31 8.34 -8.24 12.44
N MET A 32 7.81 -9.41 12.11
CA MET A 32 7.38 -9.75 10.74
C MET A 32 6.22 -8.87 10.26
N MET A 33 5.26 -8.55 11.12
CA MET A 33 4.16 -7.64 10.76
C MET A 33 4.65 -6.25 10.35
N ARG A 34 5.75 -5.76 10.94
CA ARG A 34 6.37 -4.48 10.56
C ARG A 34 7.09 -4.49 9.22
N GLN A 35 7.37 -5.68 8.68
CA GLN A 35 8.06 -5.89 7.40
C GLN A 35 7.08 -6.28 6.28
N ALA A 36 5.77 -6.24 6.54
CA ALA A 36 4.76 -6.60 5.55
C ALA A 36 4.84 -5.68 4.32
N VAL A 37 4.93 -6.29 3.15
CA VAL A 37 4.94 -5.58 1.86
C VAL A 37 3.50 -5.30 1.45
N PRO A 38 3.17 -4.07 1.02
CA PRO A 38 1.85 -3.75 0.49
C PRO A 38 1.54 -4.58 -0.76
N LEU A 39 0.45 -5.32 -0.73
CA LEU A 39 0.02 -6.17 -1.83
C LEU A 39 -1.01 -5.45 -2.72
N LEU A 40 -1.13 -5.88 -3.97
CA LEU A 40 -2.17 -5.37 -4.90
C LEU A 40 -3.59 -5.61 -4.37
N ARG A 41 -3.80 -6.76 -3.74
CA ARG A 41 -5.06 -7.15 -3.11
C ARG A 41 -4.78 -7.71 -1.74
N THR A 42 -5.38 -7.12 -0.74
CA THR A 42 -5.27 -7.55 0.66
C THR A 42 -6.63 -8.02 1.16
N ASP A 43 -6.64 -8.87 2.16
CA ASP A 43 -7.85 -9.32 2.83
C ASP A 43 -7.81 -8.90 4.29
N ALA A 44 -8.94 -8.39 4.80
CA ALA A 44 -9.11 -8.17 6.24
C ALA A 44 -8.97 -9.50 6.99
N PRO A 45 -8.32 -9.51 8.16
CA PRO A 45 -8.14 -10.73 8.94
C PRO A 45 -9.49 -11.31 9.37
N ILE A 46 -9.67 -12.63 9.24
CA ILE A 46 -10.88 -13.32 9.70
C ILE A 46 -10.93 -13.33 11.22
N VAL A 47 -9.75 -13.49 11.85
CA VAL A 47 -9.57 -13.44 13.30
C VAL A 47 -8.68 -12.26 13.62
N GLY A 48 -9.19 -11.32 14.40
CA GLY A 48 -8.47 -10.11 14.79
C GLY A 48 -8.67 -9.80 16.27
N THR A 49 -7.96 -8.81 16.75
CA THR A 49 -8.03 -8.33 18.14
C THR A 49 -8.98 -7.15 18.32
N GLY A 50 -9.50 -6.59 17.22
CA GLY A 50 -10.37 -5.41 17.21
C GLY A 50 -9.62 -4.08 17.23
N ILE A 51 -8.29 -4.08 17.32
CA ILE A 51 -7.48 -2.86 17.24
C ILE A 51 -7.16 -2.47 15.79
N GLU A 52 -7.38 -3.36 14.83
CA GLU A 52 -7.04 -3.20 13.41
C GLU A 52 -7.72 -1.96 12.80
N ALA A 53 -8.98 -1.72 13.12
CA ALA A 53 -9.73 -0.56 12.65
C ALA A 53 -9.16 0.75 13.22
N GLN A 54 -8.77 0.76 14.48
CA GLN A 54 -8.15 1.92 15.11
C GLN A 54 -6.77 2.19 14.52
N VAL A 55 -5.96 1.15 14.31
CA VAL A 55 -4.62 1.29 13.70
C VAL A 55 -4.73 1.83 12.28
N ALA A 56 -5.66 1.31 11.47
CA ALA A 56 -5.90 1.80 10.11
C ALA A 56 -6.29 3.30 10.11
N ARG A 57 -7.16 3.71 11.01
CA ARG A 57 -7.59 5.11 11.15
C ARG A 57 -6.44 6.01 11.60
N ASP A 58 -5.72 5.61 12.64
CA ASP A 58 -4.65 6.40 13.25
C ASP A 58 -3.42 6.52 12.32
N SER A 59 -3.21 5.55 11.41
CA SER A 59 -2.15 5.59 10.41
C SER A 59 -2.36 6.70 9.36
N ARG A 60 -3.59 7.20 9.21
CA ARG A 60 -3.99 8.21 8.21
C ARG A 60 -3.63 7.84 6.77
N THR A 61 -3.51 6.55 6.48
CA THR A 61 -3.28 6.08 5.11
C THR A 61 -4.54 6.15 4.26
N GLN A 62 -5.70 6.05 4.90
CA GLN A 62 -7.01 6.19 4.28
C GLN A 62 -7.47 7.64 4.30
N ILE A 63 -8.15 8.06 3.25
CA ILE A 63 -8.83 9.36 3.21
C ILE A 63 -10.20 9.18 3.85
N MET A 64 -10.51 10.02 4.82
CA MET A 64 -11.80 10.02 5.54
C MET A 64 -12.51 11.36 5.34
N ALA A 65 -13.84 11.31 5.36
CA ALA A 65 -14.67 12.51 5.35
C ALA A 65 -14.49 13.31 6.65
N GLU A 66 -14.30 14.61 6.55
CA GLU A 66 -14.10 15.47 7.72
C GLU A 66 -15.42 15.88 8.37
N ARG A 67 -16.46 16.03 7.56
CA ARG A 67 -17.81 16.48 7.97
C ARG A 67 -18.88 15.70 7.23
N GLU A 68 -20.13 15.94 7.57
CA GLU A 68 -21.28 15.45 6.81
C GLU A 68 -21.42 16.19 5.48
N GLY A 69 -21.77 15.46 4.42
CA GLY A 69 -21.92 16.04 3.10
C GLY A 69 -22.33 15.02 2.04
N GLU A 70 -22.32 15.49 0.80
CA GLU A 70 -22.67 14.70 -0.38
C GLU A 70 -21.49 14.62 -1.35
N VAL A 71 -21.24 13.42 -1.88
CA VAL A 71 -20.20 13.16 -2.87
C VAL A 71 -20.68 13.64 -4.24
N VAL A 72 -20.10 14.74 -4.74
CA VAL A 72 -20.48 15.36 -6.01
C VAL A 72 -19.78 14.67 -7.20
N PHE A 73 -18.52 14.30 -7.01
CA PHE A 73 -17.71 13.72 -8.07
C PHE A 73 -16.74 12.68 -7.50
N VAL A 74 -16.60 11.56 -8.20
CA VAL A 74 -15.62 10.49 -7.89
C VAL A 74 -14.96 10.05 -9.17
N ASP A 75 -13.65 10.01 -9.14
CA ASP A 75 -12.79 9.44 -10.17
C ASP A 75 -11.67 8.63 -9.50
N ALA A 76 -10.91 7.88 -10.28
CA ALA A 76 -9.75 7.12 -9.78
C ALA A 76 -8.69 8.03 -9.12
N THR A 77 -8.62 9.30 -9.51
CA THR A 77 -7.59 10.27 -9.07
C THR A 77 -8.08 11.28 -8.04
N CYS A 78 -9.38 11.53 -7.97
CA CYS A 78 -9.92 12.51 -7.02
C CYS A 78 -11.36 12.22 -6.59
N ILE A 79 -11.69 12.70 -5.38
CA ILE A 79 -13.04 12.71 -4.83
C ILE A 79 -13.39 14.16 -4.49
N LYS A 80 -14.57 14.63 -4.89
CA LYS A 80 -15.08 15.96 -4.51
C LYS A 80 -16.33 15.80 -3.67
N ILE A 81 -16.31 16.40 -2.49
CA ILE A 81 -17.41 16.34 -1.51
C ILE A 81 -17.88 17.77 -1.25
N LYS A 82 -19.20 17.95 -1.37
CA LYS A 82 -19.86 19.17 -0.91
C LYS A 82 -20.31 18.93 0.53
N TYR A 83 -19.69 19.65 1.46
CA TYR A 83 -20.03 19.56 2.87
C TYR A 83 -21.24 20.41 3.21
N ASP A 84 -22.06 19.90 4.11
CA ASP A 84 -23.18 20.62 4.67
C ASP A 84 -22.59 21.68 5.62
N ARG A 85 -23.00 22.95 5.45
CA ARG A 85 -22.58 24.08 6.27
C ARG A 85 -23.79 24.74 6.88
N THR A 86 -23.62 25.27 8.09
CA THR A 86 -24.60 26.17 8.69
C THR A 86 -24.46 27.58 8.10
N GLU A 87 -25.51 28.40 8.14
CA GLU A 87 -25.49 29.78 7.62
C GLU A 87 -24.38 30.63 8.26
N ASP A 88 -24.10 30.40 9.55
CA ASP A 88 -23.02 31.09 10.27
C ASP A 88 -21.63 30.66 9.78
N GLU A 89 -21.44 29.36 9.48
CA GLU A 89 -20.19 28.84 8.93
C GLU A 89 -19.96 29.32 7.50
N GLU A 90 -20.99 29.46 6.69
CA GLU A 90 -20.88 29.95 5.32
C GLU A 90 -20.46 31.41 5.28
N PHE A 91 -20.86 32.21 6.28
CA PHE A 91 -20.47 33.62 6.38
C PHE A 91 -19.04 33.82 6.89
N VAL A 92 -18.55 32.95 7.79
CA VAL A 92 -17.22 33.08 8.43
C VAL A 92 -16.12 32.31 7.70
N SER A 93 -16.45 31.25 6.96
CA SER A 93 -15.49 30.39 6.31
C SER A 93 -15.04 30.94 4.96
N PHE A 94 -13.72 31.08 4.77
CA PHE A 94 -13.09 31.40 3.47
C PHE A 94 -12.83 30.14 2.62
N GLU A 95 -13.16 28.95 3.12
CA GLU A 95 -12.96 27.69 2.39
C GLU A 95 -14.10 27.46 1.39
N ASP A 96 -13.80 26.81 0.27
CA ASP A 96 -14.81 26.40 -0.69
C ASP A 96 -15.79 25.38 -0.09
N ALA A 97 -17.07 25.46 -0.47
CA ALA A 97 -18.07 24.48 -0.03
C ALA A 97 -17.78 23.06 -0.54
N VAL A 98 -17.02 22.95 -1.63
CA VAL A 98 -16.62 21.68 -2.24
C VAL A 98 -15.15 21.42 -1.97
N LYS A 99 -14.88 20.40 -1.16
CA LYS A 99 -13.50 19.96 -0.88
C LYS A 99 -13.08 18.86 -1.85
N THR A 100 -11.88 19.01 -2.41
CA THR A 100 -11.29 18.04 -3.34
C THR A 100 -10.22 17.23 -2.61
N TYR A 101 -10.35 15.91 -2.64
CA TYR A 101 -9.38 14.96 -2.12
C TYR A 101 -8.67 14.28 -3.28
N ASN A 102 -7.36 14.45 -3.39
CA ASN A 102 -6.54 13.79 -4.38
C ASN A 102 -6.17 12.38 -3.91
N ILE A 103 -6.39 11.39 -4.75
CA ILE A 103 -6.09 9.98 -4.47
C ILE A 103 -4.71 9.66 -5.03
N PRO A 104 -3.73 9.28 -4.20
CA PRO A 104 -2.42 8.87 -4.69
C PRO A 104 -2.53 7.57 -5.48
N LYS A 105 -1.92 7.55 -6.67
CA LYS A 105 -1.81 6.40 -7.56
C LYS A 105 -0.35 6.04 -7.75
N TRP A 106 0.00 4.79 -7.48
CA TRP A 106 1.34 4.22 -7.70
C TRP A 106 2.49 5.09 -7.18
N ARG A 107 2.24 5.82 -6.08
CA ARG A 107 3.26 6.67 -5.49
C ARG A 107 4.32 5.81 -4.81
N LYS A 108 5.58 5.98 -5.21
CA LYS A 108 6.73 5.31 -4.61
C LYS A 108 6.88 5.67 -3.13
N THR A 109 7.16 4.68 -2.31
CA THR A 109 7.57 4.85 -0.90
C THR A 109 9.10 4.82 -0.78
N ASN A 110 9.63 5.13 0.42
CA ASN A 110 11.07 5.09 0.67
C ASN A 110 11.67 3.67 0.55
N GLN A 111 10.86 2.62 0.68
CA GLN A 111 11.27 1.23 0.53
C GLN A 111 10.99 0.67 -0.86
N SER A 112 10.86 1.53 -1.87
CA SER A 112 10.55 1.16 -3.26
C SER A 112 9.22 0.42 -3.46
N THR A 113 8.36 0.38 -2.45
CA THR A 113 6.98 -0.11 -2.57
C THR A 113 6.05 0.98 -3.08
N THR A 114 4.81 0.66 -3.38
CA THR A 114 3.84 1.62 -3.94
C THR A 114 2.65 1.84 -3.05
N VAL A 115 2.16 3.08 -3.01
CA VAL A 115 0.88 3.46 -2.44
C VAL A 115 -0.12 3.63 -3.58
N ASP A 116 -1.14 2.80 -3.59
CA ASP A 116 -2.28 2.89 -4.51
C ASP A 116 -3.57 2.83 -3.72
N LEU A 117 -4.35 3.91 -3.76
CA LEU A 117 -5.65 3.99 -3.10
C LEU A 117 -6.77 3.93 -4.14
N LYS A 118 -7.89 3.31 -3.76
CA LYS A 118 -9.09 3.18 -4.57
C LYS A 118 -10.27 3.84 -3.87
N PRO A 119 -11.12 4.61 -4.58
CA PRO A 119 -12.31 5.17 -3.98
C PRO A 119 -13.32 4.05 -3.64
N THR A 120 -13.96 4.16 -2.48
CA THR A 120 -15.03 3.26 -2.03
C THR A 120 -16.41 3.90 -2.11
N CYS A 121 -16.46 5.22 -2.21
CA CYS A 121 -17.69 5.99 -2.31
C CYS A 121 -18.18 6.13 -3.75
N HIS A 122 -19.46 6.42 -3.90
CA HIS A 122 -20.11 6.65 -5.18
C HIS A 122 -20.68 8.08 -5.27
N ARG A 123 -20.81 8.59 -6.50
CA ARG A 123 -21.43 9.89 -6.75
C ARG A 123 -22.87 9.92 -6.20
N GLY A 124 -23.24 10.98 -5.52
CA GLY A 124 -24.54 11.16 -4.87
C GLY A 124 -24.69 10.46 -3.51
N GLN A 125 -23.64 9.78 -3.03
CA GLN A 125 -23.64 9.16 -1.72
C GLN A 125 -23.54 10.23 -0.62
N ARG A 126 -24.36 10.14 0.42
CA ARG A 126 -24.17 10.92 1.63
C ARG A 126 -23.13 10.27 2.54
N VAL A 127 -22.23 11.08 3.03
CA VAL A 127 -21.14 10.66 3.92
C VAL A 127 -21.24 11.42 5.24
N LYS A 128 -20.82 10.75 6.31
CA LYS A 128 -20.72 11.33 7.66
C LYS A 128 -19.27 11.61 8.00
N ALA A 129 -19.07 12.45 9.01
CA ALA A 129 -17.74 12.68 9.56
C ALA A 129 -17.08 11.36 10.01
N GLY A 130 -15.90 11.07 9.49
CA GLY A 130 -15.14 9.86 9.77
C GLY A 130 -15.43 8.67 8.84
N ASP A 131 -16.35 8.79 7.88
CA ASP A 131 -16.56 7.76 6.86
C ASP A 131 -15.34 7.62 5.97
N ILE A 132 -15.00 6.38 5.61
CA ILE A 132 -13.84 6.05 4.80
C ILE A 132 -14.18 6.25 3.33
N LEU A 133 -13.39 7.07 2.65
CA LEU A 133 -13.56 7.42 1.24
C LEU A 133 -12.70 6.58 0.31
N THR A 134 -11.58 6.04 0.83
CA THR A 134 -10.63 5.26 0.02
C THR A 134 -10.16 4.02 0.75
N GLU A 135 -9.88 2.97 0.00
CA GLU A 135 -9.24 1.74 0.45
C GLU A 135 -7.96 1.48 -0.35
N GLY A 136 -7.10 0.63 0.18
CA GLY A 136 -5.83 0.23 -0.41
C GLY A 136 -4.68 0.46 0.54
N TYR A 137 -3.47 0.15 0.10
CA TYR A 137 -2.26 0.23 0.92
C TYR A 137 -2.43 -0.50 2.27
N SER A 138 -2.60 -1.83 2.18
CA SER A 138 -2.74 -2.71 3.35
C SER A 138 -3.96 -2.40 4.23
N THR A 139 -5.02 -1.90 3.65
CA THR A 139 -6.29 -1.68 4.35
C THR A 139 -7.48 -2.23 3.53
N GLN A 140 -8.44 -2.82 4.21
CA GLN A 140 -9.68 -3.30 3.61
C GLN A 140 -10.85 -3.13 4.59
N LYS A 141 -11.98 -2.64 4.13
CA LYS A 141 -13.19 -2.39 4.93
C LYS A 141 -12.94 -1.54 6.19
N GLY A 142 -11.96 -0.63 6.12
CA GLY A 142 -11.59 0.21 7.25
C GLY A 142 -10.67 -0.45 8.27
N GLU A 143 -10.25 -1.68 8.05
CA GLU A 143 -9.36 -2.42 8.93
C GLU A 143 -7.98 -2.60 8.29
N LEU A 144 -6.97 -2.80 9.14
CA LEU A 144 -5.63 -3.11 8.70
C LEU A 144 -5.59 -4.52 8.09
N ALA A 145 -5.15 -4.63 6.85
CA ALA A 145 -5.05 -5.86 6.08
C ALA A 145 -3.63 -6.01 5.52
N LEU A 146 -2.74 -6.65 6.29
CA LEU A 146 -1.32 -6.78 5.93
C LEU A 146 -1.03 -7.90 4.92
N GLY A 147 -1.99 -8.78 4.67
CA GLY A 147 -1.79 -9.96 3.82
C GLY A 147 -3.09 -10.52 3.26
N ARG A 148 -3.10 -11.83 3.06
CA ARG A 148 -4.23 -12.57 2.48
C ARG A 148 -4.62 -13.75 3.39
N ASN A 149 -5.90 -14.09 3.39
CA ASN A 149 -6.39 -15.28 4.08
C ASN A 149 -6.23 -16.50 3.14
N VAL A 150 -5.45 -17.49 3.57
CA VAL A 150 -5.21 -18.71 2.79
C VAL A 150 -5.54 -19.94 3.59
N LYS A 151 -6.05 -20.98 2.91
CA LYS A 151 -6.27 -22.27 3.52
C LYS A 151 -4.95 -23.05 3.59
N VAL A 152 -4.55 -23.47 4.77
CA VAL A 152 -3.30 -24.18 5.05
C VAL A 152 -3.59 -25.60 5.51
N ALA A 153 -2.83 -26.57 4.99
CA ALA A 153 -2.79 -27.95 5.51
C ALA A 153 -1.44 -28.18 6.19
N TYR A 154 -1.48 -28.57 7.47
CA TYR A 154 -0.29 -28.92 8.26
C TYR A 154 -0.02 -30.41 8.11
N MET A 155 0.79 -30.79 7.14
CA MET A 155 1.13 -32.19 6.86
C MET A 155 2.45 -32.29 6.08
N PRO A 156 3.21 -33.40 6.22
CA PRO A 156 4.33 -33.67 5.33
C PRO A 156 3.84 -33.90 3.90
N TRP A 157 4.51 -33.29 2.92
CA TRP A 157 4.15 -33.45 1.52
C TRP A 157 5.35 -33.91 0.69
N LYS A 158 5.51 -35.22 0.54
CA LYS A 158 6.54 -35.85 -0.31
C LYS A 158 7.97 -35.31 -0.08
N GLY A 159 8.27 -34.78 1.09
CA GLY A 159 9.56 -34.16 1.42
C GLY A 159 9.79 -32.76 0.90
N TYR A 160 8.88 -32.19 0.09
CA TYR A 160 9.05 -30.85 -0.49
C TYR A 160 8.84 -29.71 0.52
N ASN A 161 8.26 -29.99 1.69
CA ASN A 161 8.07 -29.05 2.79
C ASN A 161 8.95 -29.37 4.00
N TYR A 162 10.17 -29.89 3.75
CA TYR A 162 11.16 -30.16 4.80
C TYR A 162 11.65 -28.86 5.42
N GLU A 163 11.79 -28.84 6.76
CA GLU A 163 12.12 -27.66 7.57
C GLU A 163 11.12 -26.49 7.37
N ASP A 164 11.59 -25.35 6.91
CA ASP A 164 10.79 -24.12 6.73
C ASP A 164 10.22 -23.99 5.30
N ALA A 165 10.34 -25.03 4.46
CA ALA A 165 9.82 -25.02 3.11
C ALA A 165 8.30 -25.11 3.10
N ILE A 166 7.67 -24.31 2.24
CA ILE A 166 6.21 -24.27 2.05
C ILE A 166 5.88 -24.61 0.61
N VAL A 167 4.99 -25.56 0.40
CA VAL A 167 4.46 -25.89 -0.92
C VAL A 167 3.24 -25.03 -1.19
N LEU A 168 3.28 -24.27 -2.28
CA LEU A 168 2.22 -23.36 -2.70
C LEU A 168 1.42 -23.96 -3.87
N ASN A 169 0.13 -23.65 -3.93
CA ASN A 169 -0.70 -23.98 -5.08
C ASN A 169 -0.42 -22.97 -6.21
N GLU A 170 -0.28 -23.44 -7.44
CA GLU A 170 -0.10 -22.62 -8.65
C GLU A 170 -1.19 -21.55 -8.81
N ARG A 171 -2.40 -21.81 -8.36
CA ARG A 171 -3.50 -20.87 -8.34
C ARG A 171 -3.14 -19.55 -7.62
N MET A 172 -2.34 -19.62 -6.56
CA MET A 172 -1.93 -18.43 -5.79
C MET A 172 -1.08 -17.47 -6.63
N VAL A 173 -0.25 -18.03 -7.51
CA VAL A 173 0.56 -17.23 -8.44
C VAL A 173 -0.30 -16.68 -9.55
N ARG A 174 -1.17 -17.52 -10.15
CA ARG A 174 -2.03 -17.13 -11.28
C ARG A 174 -3.08 -16.07 -10.91
N GLU A 175 -3.58 -16.07 -9.68
CA GLU A 175 -4.60 -15.13 -9.19
C GLU A 175 -4.01 -13.91 -8.46
N ASP A 176 -2.69 -13.66 -8.56
CA ASP A 176 -2.00 -12.52 -7.95
C ASP A 176 -2.22 -12.40 -6.43
N PHE A 177 -2.16 -13.52 -5.69
CA PHE A 177 -2.45 -13.51 -4.25
C PHE A 177 -1.47 -12.66 -3.46
N PHE A 178 -0.18 -12.74 -3.76
CA PHE A 178 0.89 -12.05 -3.05
C PHE A 178 1.68 -11.09 -3.96
N THR A 179 1.08 -10.69 -5.07
CA THR A 179 1.72 -9.78 -6.01
C THR A 179 1.85 -8.39 -5.41
N SER A 180 3.04 -7.83 -5.49
CA SER A 180 3.37 -6.46 -5.08
C SER A 180 4.03 -5.71 -6.22
N VAL A 181 3.94 -4.37 -6.19
CA VAL A 181 4.56 -3.50 -7.19
C VAL A 181 5.68 -2.73 -6.52
N HIS A 182 6.87 -2.82 -7.11
CA HIS A 182 8.05 -2.09 -6.66
C HIS A 182 8.45 -1.09 -7.73
N VAL A 183 8.83 0.11 -7.30
CA VAL A 183 9.28 1.19 -8.18
C VAL A 183 10.68 1.60 -7.78
N ASP A 184 11.64 1.27 -8.64
CA ASP A 184 13.02 1.72 -8.50
C ASP A 184 13.26 2.93 -9.39
N GLU A 185 13.95 3.93 -8.87
CA GLU A 185 14.27 5.15 -9.56
C GLU A 185 15.78 5.22 -9.75
N TYR A 186 16.20 5.27 -11.00
CA TYR A 186 17.60 5.42 -11.37
C TYR A 186 17.80 6.81 -11.96
N ILE A 187 18.70 7.59 -11.36
CA ILE A 187 19.02 8.94 -11.80
C ILE A 187 20.39 8.90 -12.45
N LEU A 188 20.47 9.30 -13.70
CA LEU A 188 21.72 9.46 -14.45
C LEU A 188 21.89 10.93 -14.83
N GLU A 189 23.03 11.50 -14.48
CA GLU A 189 23.39 12.86 -14.86
C GLU A 189 24.30 12.83 -16.09
N VAL A 190 23.89 13.51 -17.14
CA VAL A 190 24.69 13.75 -18.35
C VAL A 190 25.60 14.94 -18.09
N ARG A 191 26.91 14.75 -18.25
CA ARG A 191 27.91 15.77 -17.97
C ARG A 191 28.60 16.27 -19.24
N GLU A 192 29.01 17.52 -19.20
CA GLU A 192 29.87 18.09 -20.24
C GLU A 192 31.32 17.69 -19.97
N THR A 193 31.93 17.03 -20.95
CA THR A 193 33.33 16.62 -20.89
C THR A 193 34.17 17.46 -21.88
N LYS A 194 35.50 17.39 -21.75
CA LYS A 194 36.40 18.07 -22.69
C LYS A 194 36.29 17.59 -24.15
N ARG A 195 35.64 16.43 -24.37
CA ARG A 195 35.36 15.84 -25.69
C ARG A 195 33.96 16.09 -26.21
N GLY A 196 33.10 16.80 -25.45
CA GLY A 196 31.71 17.05 -25.74
C GLY A 196 30.80 16.59 -24.61
N MET A 197 29.49 16.71 -24.79
CA MET A 197 28.49 16.20 -23.83
C MET A 197 28.44 14.68 -23.89
N GLU A 198 28.24 14.06 -22.75
CA GLU A 198 27.86 12.65 -22.66
C GLU A 198 26.47 12.47 -23.25
N GLU A 199 26.23 11.36 -23.90
CA GLU A 199 24.96 11.07 -24.57
C GLU A 199 24.46 9.68 -24.21
N LEU A 200 23.15 9.55 -24.04
CA LEU A 200 22.49 8.26 -23.84
C LEU A 200 22.15 7.66 -25.20
N THR A 201 22.85 6.64 -25.61
CA THR A 201 22.67 6.01 -26.92
C THR A 201 23.03 4.52 -26.89
N SER A 202 22.42 3.73 -27.75
CA SER A 202 22.80 2.34 -28.01
C SER A 202 24.01 2.23 -28.95
N ASP A 203 24.34 3.31 -29.67
CA ASP A 203 25.51 3.36 -30.56
C ASP A 203 26.78 3.66 -29.75
N ILE A 204 27.37 2.60 -29.21
CA ILE A 204 28.57 2.69 -28.36
C ILE A 204 29.76 2.24 -29.20
N PRO A 205 30.81 3.10 -29.41
CA PRO A 205 31.96 2.74 -30.17
C PRO A 205 32.76 1.59 -29.49
N ASN A 206 33.25 0.65 -30.29
CA ASN A 206 34.03 -0.53 -29.87
C ASN A 206 33.24 -1.56 -29.00
N VAL A 207 31.94 -1.57 -29.08
CA VAL A 207 31.07 -2.59 -28.48
C VAL A 207 30.42 -3.40 -29.60
N SER A 208 30.32 -4.72 -29.44
CA SER A 208 29.69 -5.58 -30.43
C SER A 208 28.17 -5.42 -30.43
N GLU A 209 27.55 -5.58 -31.59
CA GLU A 209 26.08 -5.56 -31.74
C GLU A 209 25.38 -6.58 -30.84
N GLU A 210 26.04 -7.70 -30.57
CA GLU A 210 25.53 -8.73 -29.65
C GLU A 210 25.39 -8.24 -28.20
N ALA A 211 26.28 -7.34 -27.75
CA ALA A 211 26.27 -6.78 -26.40
C ALA A 211 25.22 -5.64 -26.25
N THR A 212 24.81 -5.03 -27.36
CA THR A 212 23.85 -3.91 -27.36
C THR A 212 22.45 -4.31 -27.82
N LYS A 213 22.24 -5.58 -28.23
CA LYS A 213 20.96 -6.06 -28.78
C LYS A 213 19.74 -5.85 -27.87
N ASP A 214 19.97 -5.83 -26.54
CA ASP A 214 18.94 -5.72 -25.53
C ASP A 214 18.74 -4.27 -25.02
N LEU A 215 19.43 -3.31 -25.68
CA LEU A 215 19.28 -1.88 -25.42
C LEU A 215 18.26 -1.26 -26.37
N ASP A 216 17.49 -0.29 -25.87
CA ASP A 216 16.66 0.58 -26.72
C ASP A 216 17.53 1.64 -27.44
N GLU A 217 16.92 2.48 -28.26
CA GLU A 217 17.58 3.57 -28.97
C GLU A 217 18.31 4.56 -28.04
N ARG A 218 17.88 4.62 -26.77
CA ARG A 218 18.45 5.48 -25.74
C ARG A 218 19.52 4.78 -24.89
N GLY A 219 19.90 3.54 -25.23
CA GLY A 219 20.88 2.78 -24.49
C GLY A 219 20.38 2.22 -23.15
N ILE A 220 19.08 2.14 -22.93
CA ILE A 220 18.45 1.58 -21.73
C ILE A 220 18.19 0.09 -21.96
N CYS A 221 18.64 -0.77 -21.04
CA CYS A 221 18.37 -2.19 -21.09
C CYS A 221 16.93 -2.49 -20.65
N LEU A 222 16.18 -3.17 -21.51
CA LEU A 222 14.77 -3.53 -21.26
C LEU A 222 14.63 -4.93 -20.63
N LEU A 223 15.72 -5.62 -20.37
CA LEU A 223 15.72 -7.01 -19.87
C LEU A 223 15.55 -7.16 -18.35
N TYR A 224 15.41 -6.08 -17.61
CA TYR A 224 15.08 -6.13 -16.18
C TYR A 224 13.56 -6.02 -16.00
N THR A 225 12.84 -7.01 -16.47
CA THR A 225 11.43 -7.22 -16.16
C THR A 225 11.23 -8.59 -15.51
#